data_aa27bb5dc1690f94506a5cb199b50040
#
_entry.id   aa27bb5dc1690f94506a5cb199b50040
#
_cell.length_a   1.000
_cell.length_b   1.000
_cell.length_c   1.000
_cell.angle_alpha   90.00
_cell.angle_beta   90.00
_cell.angle_gamma   90.00
#
_symmetry.space_group_name_H-M   'P 1'
#
loop_
_entity.id
_entity.type
_entity.pdbx_description
1 polymer ?
#
loop_
_entity_poly.entity_id
_entity_poly.type
_entity_poly.pdbx_seq_one_letter_code
_entity_poly.pdbx_strand_id
1 'polypeptide(L)'
;MLEYLDFAAFTERDNGKKWEHKLYEPNKLADSFNLVTYFIANDDVDAEQVQQYREATKTEFLIALNTTGKRYDCLKIADGIIYCDSDEIELAIYGLSFMNAYGNFIGIDWHDVKTALSYGKNIQFLQSSRIGENCVGIACEQLTEKFKACDSKYTLKGMMINIFADSSFDFEKLEFINNQVQENIDVDEVDIFYQVNFFEEFDSWKQGEQGCCICMLLIYSHEENDIEPVTIEQNIPKKTPDTTQIAGNSIREYLKRQQQRNKNG
;
A
#
# COMPACT_ATOMS: atom_id res chain seq x y z
N MET A 1 9.20 12.14 15.32
CA MET A 1 10.53 11.63 14.90
C MET A 1 10.25 10.22 14.40
N LEU A 2 10.09 10.06 13.09
CA LEU A 2 9.95 8.73 12.47
C LEU A 2 11.30 8.05 12.66
N GLU A 3 11.37 7.09 13.60
CA GLU A 3 12.52 6.19 13.66
C GLU A 3 12.58 5.49 12.31
N TYR A 4 13.70 5.65 11.65
CA TYR A 4 13.97 5.15 10.31
C TYR A 4 13.61 3.67 10.23
N LEU A 5 12.53 3.36 9.51
CA LEU A 5 12.19 2.00 9.18
C LEU A 5 13.19 1.54 8.12
N ASP A 6 14.08 0.70 8.55
CA ASP A 6 14.95 -0.02 7.64
C ASP A 6 14.09 -1.03 6.86
N PHE A 7 13.50 -0.57 5.76
CA PHE A 7 12.79 -1.42 4.80
C PHE A 7 13.80 -2.30 4.07
N ALA A 8 14.59 -3.06 4.86
CA ALA A 8 15.47 -4.03 4.31
C ALA A 8 14.66 -5.13 3.63
N ALA A 9 14.55 -4.96 2.34
CA ALA A 9 14.47 -6.03 1.38
C ALA A 9 13.26 -6.97 1.49
N PHE A 10 12.13 -6.56 0.95
CA PHE A 10 11.32 -7.56 0.26
C PHE A 10 12.12 -7.99 -0.97
N THR A 11 12.66 -9.18 -0.91
CA THR A 11 13.56 -9.68 -1.93
C THR A 11 12.77 -10.55 -2.87
N GLU A 12 12.35 -10.04 -4.00
CA GLU A 12 11.93 -10.86 -5.11
C GLU A 12 13.17 -11.51 -5.75
N ARG A 13 13.12 -12.81 -5.96
CA ARG A 13 14.14 -13.54 -6.71
C ARG A 13 13.61 -13.85 -8.09
N ASP A 14 13.90 -13.01 -9.05
CA ASP A 14 13.79 -13.36 -10.45
C ASP A 14 15.20 -13.67 -10.99
N ASN A 15 15.42 -14.89 -11.45
CA ASN A 15 16.67 -15.35 -12.09
C ASN A 15 17.95 -15.04 -11.31
N GLY A 16 17.90 -15.07 -9.97
CA GLY A 16 19.05 -14.85 -9.10
C GLY A 16 19.39 -13.39 -8.85
N LYS A 17 18.62 -12.44 -9.36
CA LYS A 17 18.70 -11.02 -9.01
C LYS A 17 17.83 -10.71 -7.82
N LYS A 18 18.37 -9.93 -6.90
CA LYS A 18 17.70 -9.45 -5.70
C LYS A 18 17.06 -8.10 -6.00
N TRP A 19 15.73 -8.02 -6.05
CA TRP A 19 15.01 -6.76 -6.23
C TRP A 19 14.61 -6.22 -4.85
N GLU A 20 14.89 -4.96 -4.57
CA GLU A 20 14.62 -4.36 -3.28
C GLU A 20 13.64 -3.19 -3.40
N HIS A 21 12.75 -3.08 -2.41
CA HIS A 21 11.92 -1.90 -2.16
C HIS A 21 12.62 -1.06 -1.10
N LYS A 22 12.90 0.20 -1.37
CA LYS A 22 13.62 1.08 -0.44
C LYS A 22 12.93 2.42 -0.24
N LEU A 23 13.01 2.93 0.98
CA LEU A 23 12.69 4.32 1.28
C LEU A 23 13.95 5.16 1.03
N TYR A 24 13.83 6.22 0.23
CA TYR A 24 14.89 7.18 0.00
C TYR A 24 15.24 7.92 1.30
N GLU A 25 16.52 7.95 1.62
CA GLU A 25 17.08 8.70 2.73
C GLU A 25 18.08 9.72 2.16
N PRO A 26 17.90 11.03 2.46
CA PRO A 26 18.88 12.04 2.07
C PRO A 26 20.29 11.70 2.57
N ASN A 27 21.30 11.90 1.75
CA ASN A 27 22.72 11.63 2.06
C ASN A 27 23.13 10.16 2.27
N LYS A 28 22.25 9.20 2.02
CA LYS A 28 22.59 7.78 2.00
C LYS A 28 23.01 7.38 0.59
N LEU A 29 24.20 6.79 0.47
CA LEU A 29 24.67 6.30 -0.82
C LEU A 29 23.82 5.12 -1.27
N ALA A 30 23.55 5.09 -2.57
CA ALA A 30 22.91 3.96 -3.22
C ALA A 30 23.86 2.77 -3.31
N ASP A 31 23.54 1.67 -2.66
CA ASP A 31 24.38 0.48 -2.54
C ASP A 31 23.83 -0.76 -3.28
N SER A 32 22.65 -0.66 -3.85
CA SER A 32 21.96 -1.78 -4.49
C SER A 32 21.01 -1.33 -5.60
N PHE A 33 20.59 -2.29 -6.42
CA PHE A 33 19.50 -2.10 -7.36
C PHE A 33 18.15 -2.12 -6.63
N ASN A 34 17.31 -1.14 -6.90
CA ASN A 34 15.97 -1.07 -6.31
C ASN A 34 14.90 -1.31 -7.38
N LEU A 35 13.92 -2.13 -7.06
CA LEU A 35 12.75 -2.27 -7.90
C LEU A 35 11.85 -1.03 -7.75
N VAL A 36 11.54 -0.69 -6.51
CA VAL A 36 10.75 0.49 -6.16
C VAL A 36 11.50 1.31 -5.12
N THR A 37 11.64 2.60 -5.36
CA THR A 37 12.09 3.56 -4.36
C THR A 37 10.91 4.44 -3.94
N TYR A 38 10.69 4.54 -2.64
CA TYR A 38 9.70 5.43 -2.05
C TYR A 38 10.37 6.68 -1.48
N PHE A 39 9.70 7.81 -1.53
CA PHE A 39 10.11 9.00 -0.80
C PHE A 39 8.89 9.72 -0.22
N ILE A 40 9.05 10.35 0.95
CA ILE A 40 8.00 11.13 1.57
C ILE A 40 8.07 12.56 1.02
N ALA A 41 7.02 12.99 0.31
CA ALA A 41 6.98 14.29 -0.30
C ALA A 41 6.83 15.42 0.75
N ASN A 42 7.74 16.38 0.72
CA ASN A 42 7.70 17.60 1.54
C ASN A 42 8.56 18.69 0.89
N ASP A 43 8.61 19.89 1.51
CA ASP A 43 9.36 21.03 0.99
C ASP A 43 10.89 20.85 1.05
N ASP A 44 11.40 19.95 1.90
CA ASP A 44 12.83 19.68 2.09
C ASP A 44 13.38 18.66 1.12
N VAL A 45 12.54 17.99 0.34
CA VAL A 45 12.96 16.95 -0.64
C VAL A 45 13.43 17.62 -1.92
N ASP A 46 14.73 17.50 -2.18
CA ASP A 46 15.35 17.94 -3.41
C ASP A 46 15.11 16.92 -4.54
N ALA A 47 14.32 17.33 -5.53
CA ALA A 47 13.97 16.50 -6.68
C ALA A 47 15.20 16.03 -7.48
N GLU A 48 16.24 16.86 -7.59
CA GLU A 48 17.47 16.52 -8.30
C GLU A 48 18.23 15.42 -7.57
N GLN A 49 18.36 15.50 -6.24
CA GLN A 49 19.00 14.45 -5.44
C GLN A 49 18.24 13.12 -5.50
N VAL A 50 16.91 13.15 -5.46
CA VAL A 50 16.09 11.94 -5.61
C VAL A 50 16.28 11.33 -7.00
N GLN A 51 16.34 12.15 -8.03
CA GLN A 51 16.57 11.68 -9.40
C GLN A 51 17.98 11.07 -9.56
N GLN A 52 19.01 11.68 -8.98
CA GLN A 52 20.37 11.13 -8.95
C GLN A 52 20.42 9.77 -8.21
N TYR A 53 19.67 9.66 -7.10
CA TYR A 53 19.53 8.40 -6.39
C TYR A 53 18.87 7.33 -7.25
N ARG A 54 17.75 7.67 -7.94
CA ARG A 54 17.07 6.78 -8.89
C ARG A 54 18.01 6.23 -9.95
N GLU A 55 18.84 7.11 -10.55
CA GLU A 55 19.79 6.72 -11.59
C GLU A 55 20.89 5.80 -11.04
N ALA A 56 21.43 6.12 -9.87
CA ALA A 56 22.46 5.32 -9.22
C ALA A 56 21.97 3.92 -8.82
N THR A 57 20.73 3.80 -8.33
CA THR A 57 20.11 2.53 -7.94
C THR A 57 19.44 1.80 -9.10
N LYS A 58 19.32 2.45 -10.26
CA LYS A 58 18.53 1.96 -11.40
C LYS A 58 17.10 1.60 -11.01
N THR A 59 16.50 2.40 -10.13
CA THR A 59 15.12 2.22 -9.66
C THR A 59 14.15 2.20 -10.85
N GLU A 60 13.35 1.16 -10.96
CA GLU A 60 12.37 1.02 -12.03
C GLU A 60 11.17 1.95 -11.77
N PHE A 61 10.65 1.97 -10.54
CA PHE A 61 9.55 2.85 -10.13
C PHE A 61 9.93 3.73 -8.95
N LEU A 62 9.69 5.03 -9.10
CA LEU A 62 9.84 6.03 -8.06
C LEU A 62 8.47 6.47 -7.56
N ILE A 63 8.14 6.15 -6.32
CA ILE A 63 6.82 6.37 -5.72
C ILE A 63 6.92 7.45 -4.63
N ALA A 64 6.17 8.52 -4.80
CA ALA A 64 6.02 9.55 -3.78
C ALA A 64 4.91 9.18 -2.79
N LEU A 65 5.14 9.39 -1.50
CA LEU A 65 4.15 9.29 -0.43
C LEU A 65 3.76 10.71 -0.02
N ASN A 66 2.55 11.13 -0.35
CA ASN A 66 2.04 12.46 -0.06
C ASN A 66 1.00 12.40 1.06
N THR A 67 1.43 12.79 2.27
CA THR A 67 0.59 12.74 3.48
C THR A 67 -0.14 14.04 3.78
N THR A 68 0.07 15.07 2.99
CA THR A 68 -0.48 16.41 3.26
C THR A 68 -1.48 16.86 2.20
N GLY A 69 -1.53 16.19 1.06
CA GLY A 69 -2.29 16.63 -0.11
C GLY A 69 -1.75 17.89 -0.79
N LYS A 70 -0.65 18.48 -0.30
CA LYS A 70 -0.04 19.65 -0.91
C LYS A 70 0.71 19.30 -2.20
N ARG A 71 0.88 20.30 -3.06
CA ARG A 71 1.75 20.20 -4.23
C ARG A 71 3.18 20.50 -3.82
N TYR A 72 4.07 19.55 -4.11
CA TYR A 72 5.51 19.71 -3.95
C TYR A 72 6.20 19.54 -5.29
N ASP A 73 7.28 20.26 -5.53
CA ASP A 73 8.02 20.15 -6.78
C ASP A 73 8.60 18.75 -7.02
N CYS A 74 8.98 18.06 -5.96
CA CYS A 74 9.47 16.68 -6.01
C CYS A 74 8.44 15.67 -6.54
N LEU A 75 7.14 15.97 -6.52
CA LEU A 75 6.11 15.09 -7.09
C LEU A 75 6.20 14.95 -8.62
N LYS A 76 6.84 15.92 -9.30
CA LYS A 76 6.97 15.91 -10.77
C LYS A 76 7.80 14.72 -11.28
N ILE A 77 8.80 14.29 -10.50
CA ILE A 77 9.72 13.20 -10.87
C ILE A 77 9.18 11.80 -10.51
N ALA A 78 8.15 11.69 -9.68
CA ALA A 78 7.59 10.41 -9.29
C ALA A 78 6.80 9.76 -10.43
N ASP A 79 6.87 8.43 -10.55
CA ASP A 79 6.05 7.64 -11.47
C ASP A 79 4.65 7.41 -10.90
N GLY A 80 4.53 7.34 -9.56
CA GLY A 80 3.26 7.26 -8.85
C GLY A 80 3.28 8.14 -7.59
N ILE A 81 2.13 8.63 -7.18
CA ILE A 81 1.94 9.44 -5.97
C ILE A 81 0.85 8.77 -5.13
N ILE A 82 1.24 8.20 -4.01
CA ILE A 82 0.29 7.61 -3.06
C ILE A 82 -0.11 8.67 -2.03
N TYR A 83 -1.41 8.99 -2.01
CA TYR A 83 -2.02 9.84 -1.00
C TYR A 83 -2.51 8.95 0.15
N CYS A 84 -1.99 9.19 1.36
CA CYS A 84 -2.33 8.44 2.58
C CYS A 84 -2.15 9.33 3.82
N ASP A 85 -2.69 8.91 4.96
CA ASP A 85 -2.39 9.57 6.22
C ASP A 85 -0.96 9.27 6.69
N SER A 86 -0.38 10.17 7.50
CA SER A 86 1.02 10.03 7.95
C SER A 86 1.28 8.77 8.80
N ASP A 87 0.27 8.24 9.46
CA ASP A 87 0.34 7.00 10.22
C ASP A 87 0.05 5.74 9.38
N GLU A 88 -0.35 5.93 8.12
CA GLU A 88 -0.61 4.85 7.16
C GLU A 88 0.56 4.57 6.19
N ILE A 89 1.63 5.38 6.21
CA ILE A 89 2.78 5.27 5.29
C ILE A 89 3.30 3.83 5.18
N GLU A 90 3.52 3.16 6.31
CA GLU A 90 4.01 1.79 6.32
C GLU A 90 3.05 0.84 5.60
N LEU A 91 1.77 0.92 5.90
CA LEU A 91 0.75 0.07 5.27
C LEU A 91 0.60 0.36 3.78
N ALA A 92 0.72 1.63 3.37
CA ALA A 92 0.68 2.02 1.97
C ALA A 92 1.86 1.44 1.17
N ILE A 93 3.08 1.47 1.74
CA ILE A 93 4.25 0.82 1.15
C ILE A 93 4.04 -0.70 1.08
N TYR A 94 3.55 -1.32 2.14
CA TYR A 94 3.28 -2.75 2.15
C TYR A 94 2.17 -3.15 1.18
N GLY A 95 1.14 -2.34 1.05
CA GLY A 95 0.07 -2.55 0.07
C GLY A 95 0.59 -2.69 -1.36
N LEU A 96 1.71 -2.05 -1.68
CA LEU A 96 2.37 -2.17 -2.98
C LEU A 96 3.51 -3.19 -3.02
N SER A 97 4.15 -3.49 -1.88
CA SER A 97 5.39 -4.28 -1.81
C SER A 97 5.20 -5.78 -1.58
N PHE A 98 4.02 -6.20 -1.08
CA PHE A 98 3.79 -7.60 -0.67
C PHE A 98 3.42 -8.53 -1.84
N MET A 99 3.99 -8.30 -2.99
CA MET A 99 3.54 -8.91 -4.23
C MET A 99 4.03 -10.32 -4.48
N ASN A 100 5.03 -10.80 -3.71
CA ASN A 100 5.58 -12.14 -3.87
C ASN A 100 6.03 -12.77 -2.54
N ALA A 101 5.31 -12.51 -1.44
CA ALA A 101 5.58 -13.20 -0.20
C ALA A 101 5.23 -14.69 -0.36
N TYR A 102 6.17 -15.57 -0.04
CA TYR A 102 5.92 -17.00 -0.02
C TYR A 102 4.78 -17.32 0.95
N GLY A 103 3.78 -18.08 0.49
CA GLY A 103 2.64 -18.49 1.32
C GLY A 103 1.35 -17.71 1.05
N ASN A 104 1.28 -16.92 -0.01
CA ASN A 104 0.06 -16.22 -0.38
C ASN A 104 -1.02 -17.23 -0.82
N PHE A 105 -2.26 -16.97 -0.40
CA PHE A 105 -3.43 -17.71 -0.86
C PHE A 105 -3.80 -17.33 -2.30
N ILE A 106 -3.71 -16.04 -2.62
CA ILE A 106 -3.75 -15.46 -3.96
C ILE A 106 -2.65 -14.40 -4.00
N GLY A 107 -1.89 -14.34 -5.08
CA GLY A 107 -0.81 -13.38 -5.27
C GLY A 107 -0.95 -12.62 -6.58
N ILE A 108 -0.41 -11.41 -6.60
CA ILE A 108 -0.17 -10.62 -7.81
C ILE A 108 1.33 -10.65 -8.08
N ASP A 109 1.70 -10.66 -9.35
CA ASP A 109 3.10 -10.60 -9.75
C ASP A 109 3.53 -9.17 -10.10
N TRP A 110 4.83 -9.01 -10.41
CA TRP A 110 5.36 -7.71 -10.76
C TRP A 110 4.77 -7.14 -12.06
N HIS A 111 4.31 -8.00 -12.98
CA HIS A 111 3.65 -7.56 -14.21
C HIS A 111 2.29 -6.92 -13.91
N ASP A 112 1.53 -7.49 -12.99
CA ASP A 112 0.25 -6.94 -12.53
C ASP A 112 0.43 -5.55 -11.94
N VAL A 113 1.48 -5.36 -11.12
CA VAL A 113 1.80 -4.04 -10.53
C VAL A 113 2.19 -3.02 -11.58
N LYS A 114 3.05 -3.39 -12.53
CA LYS A 114 3.40 -2.50 -13.64
C LYS A 114 2.17 -2.10 -14.42
N THR A 115 1.30 -3.06 -14.70
CA THR A 115 0.04 -2.82 -15.40
C THR A 115 -0.80 -1.83 -14.61
N ALA A 116 -1.02 -2.07 -13.33
CA ALA A 116 -1.80 -1.18 -12.47
C ALA A 116 -1.20 0.24 -12.42
N LEU A 117 0.11 0.37 -12.19
CA LEU A 117 0.79 1.67 -12.15
C LEU A 117 0.81 2.39 -13.51
N SER A 118 0.63 1.69 -14.63
CA SER A 118 0.55 2.30 -15.95
C SER A 118 -0.75 3.05 -16.21
N TYR A 119 -1.80 2.78 -15.43
CA TYR A 119 -3.10 3.44 -15.60
C TYR A 119 -3.12 4.89 -15.16
N GLY A 120 -2.26 5.25 -14.20
CA GLY A 120 -2.19 6.62 -13.73
C GLY A 120 -1.21 6.84 -12.59
N LYS A 121 -0.93 8.12 -12.39
CA LYS A 121 0.06 8.57 -11.41
C LYS A 121 -0.55 8.81 -10.03
N ASN A 122 -1.84 9.18 -9.97
CA ASN A 122 -2.51 9.50 -8.72
C ASN A 122 -3.11 8.24 -8.10
N ILE A 123 -2.66 7.89 -6.90
CA ILE A 123 -3.02 6.67 -6.18
C ILE A 123 -3.55 7.05 -4.81
N GLN A 124 -4.82 6.75 -4.54
CA GLN A 124 -5.39 6.91 -3.21
C GLN A 124 -5.24 5.63 -2.41
N PHE A 125 -4.65 5.71 -1.23
CA PHE A 125 -4.58 4.61 -0.28
C PHE A 125 -5.76 4.66 0.68
N LEU A 126 -6.43 3.52 0.84
CA LEU A 126 -7.45 3.30 1.85
C LEU A 126 -7.14 2.02 2.62
N GLN A 127 -7.49 1.98 3.90
CA GLN A 127 -7.38 0.77 4.68
C GLN A 127 -8.51 0.66 5.71
N SER A 128 -8.86 -0.58 6.05
CA SER A 128 -9.69 -0.89 7.21
C SER A 128 -9.22 -2.20 7.84
N SER A 129 -9.24 -2.26 9.17
CA SER A 129 -8.81 -3.46 9.92
C SER A 129 -9.71 -3.72 11.11
N ARG A 130 -9.96 -5.02 11.37
CA ARG A 130 -10.79 -5.48 12.48
C ARG A 130 -10.27 -6.77 13.08
N ILE A 131 -10.55 -6.93 14.37
CA ILE A 131 -10.33 -8.17 15.13
C ILE A 131 -11.67 -8.57 15.73
N GLY A 132 -11.92 -9.88 15.82
CA GLY A 132 -13.10 -10.47 16.43
C GLY A 132 -14.10 -11.02 15.40
N GLU A 133 -15.26 -11.40 15.90
CA GLU A 133 -16.32 -11.98 15.08
C GLU A 133 -16.75 -11.06 13.95
N ASN A 134 -16.97 -11.63 12.76
CA ASN A 134 -17.31 -10.90 11.53
C ASN A 134 -16.31 -9.79 11.13
N CYS A 135 -15.02 -9.97 11.46
CA CYS A 135 -13.99 -8.96 11.17
C CYS A 135 -13.92 -8.56 9.69
N VAL A 136 -14.08 -9.52 8.77
CA VAL A 136 -14.08 -9.29 7.32
C VAL A 136 -15.27 -8.41 6.91
N GLY A 137 -16.47 -8.74 7.36
CA GLY A 137 -17.68 -7.96 7.03
C GLY A 137 -17.58 -6.51 7.48
N ILE A 138 -17.16 -6.30 8.74
CA ILE A 138 -17.02 -4.94 9.30
C ILE A 138 -15.89 -4.16 8.63
N ALA A 139 -14.74 -4.81 8.37
CA ALA A 139 -13.62 -4.15 7.68
C ALA A 139 -14.01 -3.74 6.25
N CYS A 140 -14.73 -4.61 5.54
CA CYS A 140 -15.18 -4.35 4.18
C CYS A 140 -16.22 -3.22 4.12
N GLU A 141 -17.21 -3.21 5.01
CA GLU A 141 -18.22 -2.16 5.11
C GLU A 141 -17.56 -0.79 5.32
N GLN A 142 -16.66 -0.68 6.27
CA GLN A 142 -15.94 0.58 6.54
C GLN A 142 -15.05 1.02 5.38
N LEU A 143 -14.40 0.08 4.70
CA LEU A 143 -13.59 0.38 3.53
C LEU A 143 -14.49 0.90 2.39
N THR A 144 -15.66 0.30 2.21
CA THR A 144 -16.66 0.74 1.23
C THR A 144 -17.17 2.14 1.53
N GLU A 145 -17.41 2.47 2.81
CA GLU A 145 -17.77 3.85 3.21
C GLU A 145 -16.66 4.85 2.88
N LYS A 146 -15.41 4.50 3.17
CA LYS A 146 -14.25 5.32 2.81
C LYS A 146 -14.14 5.50 1.30
N PHE A 147 -14.32 4.43 0.54
CA PHE A 147 -14.29 4.47 -0.92
C PHE A 147 -15.37 5.39 -1.50
N LYS A 148 -16.61 5.31 -1.00
CA LYS A 148 -17.70 6.19 -1.42
C LYS A 148 -17.48 7.66 -1.06
N ALA A 149 -16.71 7.92 -0.02
CA ALA A 149 -16.33 9.28 0.39
C ALA A 149 -15.15 9.85 -0.43
N CYS A 150 -14.49 9.03 -1.25
CA CYS A 150 -13.47 9.51 -2.17
C CYS A 150 -14.14 10.25 -3.33
N ASP A 151 -14.24 11.56 -3.20
CA ASP A 151 -14.66 12.43 -4.31
C ASP A 151 -13.45 12.66 -5.21
N SER A 152 -13.38 11.88 -6.28
CA SER A 152 -12.33 12.05 -7.29
C SER A 152 -12.92 12.60 -8.57
N LYS A 153 -12.36 13.71 -9.03
CA LYS A 153 -12.61 14.24 -10.36
C LYS A 153 -11.93 13.40 -11.46
N TYR A 154 -11.10 12.44 -11.07
CA TYR A 154 -10.40 11.53 -11.97
C TYR A 154 -11.15 10.23 -12.13
N THR A 155 -11.02 9.60 -13.29
CA THR A 155 -11.61 8.30 -13.57
C THR A 155 -10.76 7.21 -12.94
N LEU A 156 -11.36 6.37 -12.09
CA LEU A 156 -10.72 5.17 -11.56
C LEU A 156 -10.46 4.19 -12.71
N LYS A 157 -9.23 3.66 -12.83
CA LYS A 157 -8.82 2.72 -13.88
C LYS A 157 -8.23 1.44 -13.34
N GLY A 158 -7.65 1.47 -12.15
CA GLY A 158 -7.08 0.29 -11.52
C GLY A 158 -7.33 0.28 -10.02
N MET A 159 -7.41 -0.91 -9.47
CA MET A 159 -7.56 -1.13 -8.04
C MET A 159 -6.71 -2.32 -7.62
N MET A 160 -5.84 -2.10 -6.63
CA MET A 160 -5.08 -3.18 -6.01
C MET A 160 -5.59 -3.39 -4.59
N ILE A 161 -6.03 -4.60 -4.29
CA ILE A 161 -6.61 -4.95 -2.99
C ILE A 161 -5.72 -5.99 -2.32
N ASN A 162 -5.08 -5.59 -1.23
CA ASN A 162 -4.22 -6.45 -0.45
C ASN A 162 -4.90 -6.79 0.87
N ILE A 163 -5.20 -8.06 1.07
CA ILE A 163 -5.90 -8.58 2.24
C ILE A 163 -4.90 -9.31 3.13
N PHE A 164 -4.86 -8.91 4.37
CA PHE A 164 -4.09 -9.54 5.42
C PHE A 164 -5.09 -10.19 6.40
N ALA A 165 -5.04 -11.51 6.53
CA ALA A 165 -6.03 -12.24 7.31
C ALA A 165 -5.41 -13.42 8.07
N ASP A 166 -6.12 -13.91 9.08
CA ASP A 166 -5.77 -15.16 9.76
C ASP A 166 -6.12 -16.39 8.90
N SER A 167 -5.70 -17.58 9.34
CA SER A 167 -5.89 -18.84 8.63
C SER A 167 -7.36 -19.28 8.47
N SER A 168 -8.32 -18.59 9.11
CA SER A 168 -9.75 -18.82 8.91
C SER A 168 -10.33 -18.14 7.67
N PHE A 169 -9.53 -17.31 7.00
CA PHE A 169 -9.93 -16.65 5.76
C PHE A 169 -10.00 -17.68 4.62
N ASP A 170 -11.08 -17.66 3.87
CA ASP A 170 -11.40 -18.62 2.82
C ASP A 170 -11.93 -17.92 1.54
N PHE A 171 -12.27 -18.73 0.54
CA PHE A 171 -12.82 -18.22 -0.72
C PHE A 171 -14.19 -17.56 -0.56
N GLU A 172 -15.02 -17.96 0.40
CA GLU A 172 -16.33 -17.34 0.64
C GLU A 172 -16.17 -15.89 1.13
N LYS A 173 -15.18 -15.67 2.00
CA LYS A 173 -14.84 -14.32 2.46
C LYS A 173 -14.23 -13.45 1.36
N LEU A 174 -13.41 -14.05 0.49
CA LEU A 174 -12.88 -13.33 -0.68
C LEU A 174 -13.99 -12.96 -1.66
N GLU A 175 -14.90 -13.89 -1.95
CA GLU A 175 -16.06 -13.64 -2.80
C GLU A 175 -16.97 -12.54 -2.21
N PHE A 176 -17.16 -12.54 -0.91
CA PHE A 176 -17.90 -11.47 -0.23
C PHE A 176 -17.23 -10.10 -0.46
N ILE A 177 -15.91 -9.98 -0.26
CA ILE A 177 -15.17 -8.73 -0.50
C ILE A 177 -15.29 -8.31 -1.96
N ASN A 178 -15.11 -9.26 -2.89
CA ASN A 178 -15.20 -9.00 -4.32
C ASN A 178 -16.58 -8.46 -4.71
N ASN A 179 -17.65 -9.07 -4.21
CA ASN A 179 -19.02 -8.64 -4.48
C ASN A 179 -19.27 -7.22 -3.94
N GLN A 180 -18.80 -6.92 -2.71
CA GLN A 180 -18.92 -5.57 -2.14
C GLN A 180 -18.14 -4.52 -2.94
N VAL A 181 -17.00 -4.87 -3.50
CA VAL A 181 -16.23 -3.98 -4.38
C VAL A 181 -16.97 -3.77 -5.69
N GLN A 182 -17.42 -4.84 -6.34
CA GLN A 182 -18.12 -4.80 -7.64
C GLN A 182 -19.44 -4.03 -7.60
N GLU A 183 -20.16 -4.06 -6.47
CA GLU A 183 -21.38 -3.26 -6.29
C GLU A 183 -21.16 -1.74 -6.34
N ASN A 184 -19.90 -1.29 -6.19
CA ASN A 184 -19.56 0.12 -6.05
C ASN A 184 -18.68 0.68 -7.17
N ILE A 185 -18.33 -0.12 -8.18
CA ILE A 185 -17.52 0.27 -9.32
C ILE A 185 -18.14 -0.21 -10.63
N ASP A 186 -17.75 0.41 -11.74
CA ASP A 186 -18.00 -0.15 -13.07
C ASP A 186 -16.89 -1.16 -13.41
N VAL A 187 -17.22 -2.44 -13.25
CA VAL A 187 -16.25 -3.54 -13.42
C VAL A 187 -15.73 -3.68 -14.85
N ASP A 188 -16.43 -3.15 -15.84
CA ASP A 188 -16.01 -3.19 -17.24
C ASP A 188 -14.93 -2.13 -17.54
N GLU A 189 -14.75 -1.15 -16.64
CA GLU A 189 -13.81 -0.05 -16.82
C GLU A 189 -12.63 -0.03 -15.85
N VAL A 190 -12.64 -0.90 -14.82
CA VAL A 190 -11.63 -0.92 -13.74
C VAL A 190 -11.00 -2.30 -13.60
N ASP A 191 -9.70 -2.39 -13.80
CA ASP A 191 -8.95 -3.62 -13.52
C ASP A 191 -8.72 -3.77 -12.01
N ILE A 192 -9.04 -4.96 -11.46
CA ILE A 192 -8.92 -5.26 -10.05
C ILE A 192 -7.90 -6.37 -9.83
N PHE A 193 -6.90 -6.10 -9.00
CA PHE A 193 -5.85 -7.03 -8.63
C PHE A 193 -5.99 -7.41 -7.15
N TYR A 194 -6.14 -8.70 -6.85
CA TYR A 194 -6.29 -9.20 -5.48
C TYR A 194 -5.05 -9.91 -5.00
N GLN A 195 -4.66 -9.62 -3.76
CA GLN A 195 -3.66 -10.38 -3.03
C GLN A 195 -4.20 -10.73 -1.65
N VAL A 196 -3.98 -11.98 -1.22
CA VAL A 196 -4.36 -12.45 0.11
C VAL A 196 -3.14 -13.06 0.80
N ASN A 197 -2.78 -12.49 1.93
CA ASN A 197 -1.66 -12.91 2.75
C ASN A 197 -2.18 -13.47 4.09
N PHE A 198 -1.73 -14.66 4.45
CA PHE A 198 -1.99 -15.23 5.77
C PHE A 198 -0.91 -14.82 6.76
N PHE A 199 -1.36 -14.44 7.94
CA PHE A 199 -0.51 -14.12 9.06
C PHE A 199 -0.79 -15.08 10.23
N GLU A 200 -0.16 -16.24 10.22
CA GLU A 200 -0.32 -17.25 11.25
C GLU A 200 0.28 -16.84 12.61
N GLU A 201 1.12 -15.80 12.64
CA GLU A 201 1.93 -15.44 13.81
C GLU A 201 1.61 -14.05 14.38
N PHE A 202 0.36 -13.58 14.27
CA PHE A 202 -0.02 -12.37 14.98
C PHE A 202 -0.18 -12.68 16.48
N ASP A 203 0.90 -12.55 17.24
CA ASP A 203 0.88 -12.66 18.72
C ASP A 203 -0.11 -11.69 19.40
N SER A 204 -0.52 -10.64 18.70
CA SER A 204 -1.47 -9.63 19.16
C SER A 204 -2.92 -10.02 18.89
N TRP A 205 -3.17 -10.95 17.99
CA TRP A 205 -4.46 -11.59 17.87
C TRP A 205 -4.45 -12.69 18.90
N LYS A 206 -5.18 -12.49 20.00
CA LYS A 206 -5.30 -13.50 21.05
C LYS A 206 -5.64 -14.83 20.40
N GLN A 207 -5.02 -15.91 20.86
CA GLN A 207 -5.26 -17.25 20.34
C GLN A 207 -6.76 -17.49 20.16
N GLY A 208 -7.21 -17.68 18.91
CA GLY A 208 -8.61 -17.94 18.56
C GLY A 208 -9.43 -16.71 18.14
N GLU A 209 -8.89 -15.50 18.12
CA GLU A 209 -9.58 -14.34 17.56
C GLU A 209 -9.30 -14.26 16.05
N GLN A 210 -10.35 -14.08 15.27
CA GLN A 210 -10.25 -13.79 13.84
C GLN A 210 -9.76 -12.37 13.63
N GLY A 211 -9.03 -12.12 12.54
CA GLY A 211 -8.56 -10.79 12.21
C GLY A 211 -8.43 -10.57 10.71
N CYS A 212 -8.73 -9.35 10.28
CA CYS A 212 -8.63 -8.95 8.89
C CYS A 212 -8.18 -7.49 8.78
N CYS A 213 -7.26 -7.23 7.85
CA CYS A 213 -6.93 -5.88 7.39
C CYS A 213 -7.01 -5.87 5.87
N ILE A 214 -7.76 -4.94 5.31
CA ILE A 214 -7.90 -4.75 3.87
C ILE A 214 -7.26 -3.41 3.51
N CYS A 215 -6.24 -3.45 2.65
CA CYS A 215 -5.59 -2.29 2.07
C CYS A 215 -5.99 -2.16 0.61
N MET A 216 -6.34 -0.97 0.17
CA MET A 216 -6.79 -0.69 -1.19
C MET A 216 -6.01 0.48 -1.76
N LEU A 217 -5.44 0.30 -2.95
CA LEU A 217 -4.80 1.32 -3.75
C LEU A 217 -5.70 1.60 -4.96
N LEU A 218 -6.28 2.79 -5.00
CA LEU A 218 -7.15 3.26 -6.08
C LEU A 218 -6.32 4.08 -7.07
N ILE A 219 -6.19 3.61 -8.30
CA ILE A 219 -5.34 4.21 -9.32
C ILE A 219 -6.21 4.94 -10.33
N TYR A 220 -6.01 6.26 -10.40
CA TYR A 220 -6.81 7.15 -11.22
C TYR A 220 -6.08 7.54 -12.50
N SER A 221 -6.83 7.65 -13.61
CA SER A 221 -6.28 8.04 -14.92
C SER A 221 -5.53 9.37 -14.87
N HIS A 222 -4.54 9.50 -15.76
CA HIS A 222 -3.94 10.79 -16.07
C HIS A 222 -4.92 11.64 -16.91
N GLU A 223 -5.28 12.83 -16.42
CA GLU A 223 -5.59 13.93 -17.30
C GLU A 223 -4.30 14.74 -17.50
N GLU A 224 -3.89 14.96 -18.73
CA GLU A 224 -2.56 15.44 -19.13
C GLU A 224 -2.11 16.79 -18.52
N ASN A 225 -2.96 17.50 -17.79
CA ASN A 225 -2.66 18.83 -17.25
C ASN A 225 -2.84 19.01 -15.75
N ASP A 226 -3.26 17.99 -15.01
CA ASP A 226 -3.66 18.18 -13.62
C ASP A 226 -2.87 17.32 -12.65
N ILE A 227 -1.71 17.83 -12.20
CA ILE A 227 -1.18 17.50 -10.88
C ILE A 227 -2.02 18.31 -9.86
N GLU A 228 -3.33 18.12 -9.84
CA GLU A 228 -4.10 18.62 -8.72
C GLU A 228 -4.15 17.53 -7.65
N PRO A 229 -3.83 17.87 -6.39
CA PRO A 229 -4.00 16.93 -5.30
C PRO A 229 -5.45 16.45 -5.30
N VAL A 230 -5.66 15.16 -5.13
CA VAL A 230 -6.95 14.63 -4.75
C VAL A 230 -7.26 15.30 -3.41
N THR A 231 -8.14 16.28 -3.42
CA THR A 231 -8.56 16.95 -2.18
C THR A 231 -9.47 15.98 -1.47
N ILE A 232 -8.89 15.15 -0.61
CA ILE A 232 -9.67 14.38 0.34
C ILE A 232 -10.16 15.40 1.35
N GLU A 233 -11.36 15.90 1.19
CA GLU A 233 -12.07 16.48 2.32
C GLU A 233 -12.28 15.33 3.31
N GLN A 234 -11.36 15.23 4.27
CA GLN A 234 -11.44 14.28 5.38
C GLN A 234 -12.60 14.64 6.30
N ASN A 235 -13.82 14.50 5.81
CA ASN A 235 -15.03 14.47 6.63
C ASN A 235 -15.31 13.07 7.18
N ILE A 236 -14.29 12.20 7.25
CA ILE A 236 -14.42 10.90 7.93
C ILE A 236 -14.48 11.19 9.43
N PRO A 237 -15.55 10.79 10.11
CA PRO A 237 -15.66 11.01 11.55
C PRO A 237 -14.49 10.31 12.26
N LYS A 238 -13.61 11.11 12.92
CA LYS A 238 -12.44 10.65 13.68
C LYS A 238 -12.80 9.84 14.94
N LYS A 239 -13.83 9.02 14.90
CA LYS A 239 -14.26 8.20 16.04
C LYS A 239 -14.59 6.78 15.60
N THR A 240 -13.55 5.99 15.40
CA THR A 240 -13.71 4.55 15.56
C THR A 240 -12.83 4.09 16.73
N PRO A 241 -13.34 3.18 17.57
CA PRO A 241 -12.64 2.79 18.79
C PRO A 241 -11.35 2.02 18.50
N ASP A 242 -10.49 2.00 19.49
CA ASP A 242 -9.20 1.33 19.70
C ASP A 242 -8.79 0.10 18.85
N THR A 243 -9.74 -0.65 18.28
CA THR A 243 -9.46 -1.90 17.57
C THR A 243 -8.77 -1.72 16.21
N THR A 244 -9.02 -0.62 15.49
CA THR A 244 -8.37 -0.35 14.19
C THR A 244 -6.89 -0.05 14.38
N GLN A 245 -6.56 0.69 15.44
CA GLN A 245 -5.20 1.04 15.79
C GLN A 245 -4.40 -0.17 16.27
N ILE A 246 -5.06 -1.12 16.97
CA ILE A 246 -4.46 -2.36 17.45
C ILE A 246 -4.07 -3.28 16.28
N ALA A 247 -4.96 -3.49 15.31
CA ALA A 247 -4.66 -4.34 14.15
C ALA A 247 -3.56 -3.75 13.25
N GLY A 248 -3.59 -2.45 12.98
CA GLY A 248 -2.54 -1.76 12.22
C GLY A 248 -1.17 -1.84 12.91
N ASN A 249 -1.12 -1.66 14.24
CA ASN A 249 0.12 -1.80 15.02
C ASN A 249 0.64 -3.24 15.01
N SER A 250 -0.25 -4.22 15.04
CA SER A 250 0.09 -5.65 14.98
C SER A 250 0.73 -6.04 13.66
N ILE A 251 0.18 -5.56 12.55
CA ILE A 251 0.76 -5.76 11.23
C ILE A 251 2.16 -5.13 11.17
N ARG A 252 2.33 -3.90 11.65
CA ARG A 252 3.63 -3.23 11.73
C ARG A 252 4.67 -4.01 12.53
N GLU A 253 4.28 -4.54 13.69
CA GLU A 253 5.18 -5.35 14.53
C GLU A 253 5.57 -6.67 13.86
N TYR A 254 4.62 -7.36 13.24
CA TYR A 254 4.90 -8.57 12.46
C TYR A 254 5.91 -8.30 11.35
N LEU A 255 5.69 -7.26 10.57
CA LEU A 255 6.54 -6.88 9.45
C LEU A 255 7.96 -6.52 9.93
N LYS A 256 8.10 -5.83 11.06
CA LYS A 256 9.40 -5.57 11.70
C LYS A 256 10.12 -6.87 12.12
N ARG A 257 9.40 -7.84 12.65
CA ARG A 257 9.97 -9.16 13.02
C ARG A 257 10.43 -9.96 11.80
N GLN A 258 9.67 -9.97 10.71
CA GLN A 258 10.07 -10.63 9.46
C GLN A 258 11.34 -10.02 8.88
N GLN A 259 11.47 -8.70 8.90
CA GLN A 259 12.68 -8.00 8.49
C GLN A 259 13.91 -8.40 9.32
N GLN A 260 13.75 -8.57 10.64
CA GLN A 260 14.83 -9.00 11.53
C GLN A 260 15.24 -10.46 11.28
N ARG A 261 14.29 -11.36 10.98
CA ARG A 261 14.59 -12.76 10.62
C ARG A 261 15.39 -12.84 9.32
N ASN A 262 15.03 -12.04 8.30
CA ASN A 262 15.73 -12.02 7.01
C ASN A 262 17.14 -11.39 7.07
N LYS A 263 17.47 -10.62 8.12
CA LYS A 263 18.81 -10.07 8.35
C LYS A 263 19.76 -11.08 9.00
N ASN A 264 19.24 -12.06 9.71
CA ASN A 264 20.00 -13.03 10.52
C ASN A 264 20.13 -14.41 9.85
N GLY A 265 19.58 -14.63 8.67
CA GLY A 265 19.68 -15.85 7.85
C GLY A 265 20.34 -15.57 6.51
#